data_35ce641b88cf1077c04245cfe93a9d56
#
_entry.id   35ce641b88cf1077c04245cfe93a9d56
#
_cell.length_a   1.000
_cell.length_b   1.000
_cell.length_c   1.000
_cell.angle_alpha   90.00
_cell.angle_beta   90.00
_cell.angle_gamma   90.00
#
_symmetry.space_group_name_H-M   'P 1'
#
loop_
_entity.id
_entity.type
_entity.pdbx_description
1 polymer ?
#
loop_
_entity_poly.entity_id
_entity_poly.type
_entity_poly.pdbx_seq_one_letter_code
_entity_poly.pdbx_strand_id
1 'polypeptide(L)'
;MPDGRVDRAPVKLLHLSDIHFGAQDTEALKAVESFVEHIKPDAVLIAGDLTQGGRRAEFKAARLWLDSLGVQAIVAPGNHDTPVFHLPARVVAPFSRYDRFMKGIDAVGQLVELGGGLVRISAINSARGVQGRINWADGVIDLGDLDEALDRLAGGPDNAWRILVCHHPLAEPGHSRIAVDTKRGGHALQRCSAAGVDAILTGHIHDAFAHPIKAGRRAMVQMGSGTLSTRLRATRPSFCVLLIDGEHMVQEICTIDRNGLEICRNYDSLAFLSGTHAGTVLQRAR
;
A
#
# COMPACT_ATOMS: atom_id res chain seq x y z
N MET A 1 -29.67 7.30 27.35
CA MET A 1 -28.48 8.08 27.03
C MET A 1 -28.30 7.94 25.53
N PRO A 2 -28.34 9.02 24.72
CA PRO A 2 -28.00 8.89 23.31
C PRO A 2 -26.54 8.49 23.21
N ASP A 3 -26.30 7.43 22.45
CA ASP A 3 -24.99 6.88 22.13
C ASP A 3 -24.17 7.99 21.46
N GLY A 4 -23.11 8.45 22.13
CA GLY A 4 -22.27 9.56 21.69
C GLY A 4 -21.37 9.18 20.50
N ARG A 5 -21.89 8.48 19.51
CA ARG A 5 -21.22 8.24 18.23
C ARG A 5 -21.09 9.57 17.51
N VAL A 6 -19.93 10.15 17.56
CA VAL A 6 -19.55 11.19 16.61
C VAL A 6 -19.50 10.51 15.25
N ASP A 7 -20.50 10.81 14.43
CA ASP A 7 -20.59 10.35 13.03
C ASP A 7 -19.46 11.04 12.25
N ARG A 8 -18.23 10.49 12.34
CA ARG A 8 -17.08 10.99 11.62
C ARG A 8 -17.15 10.48 10.18
N ALA A 9 -16.92 11.35 9.22
CA ALA A 9 -16.76 10.96 7.83
C ALA A 9 -15.69 9.85 7.72
N PRO A 10 -15.88 8.85 6.86
CA PRO A 10 -14.93 7.79 6.67
C PRO A 10 -13.59 8.33 6.17
N VAL A 11 -12.49 7.74 6.62
CA VAL A 11 -11.15 8.02 6.09
C VAL A 11 -11.06 7.44 4.68
N LYS A 12 -10.63 8.27 3.74
CA LYS A 12 -10.42 7.91 2.33
C LYS A 12 -8.92 7.78 2.07
N LEU A 13 -8.44 6.58 1.82
CA LEU A 13 -7.04 6.31 1.52
C LEU A 13 -6.92 5.78 0.09
N LEU A 14 -6.14 6.46 -0.76
CA LEU A 14 -5.72 5.90 -2.04
C LEU A 14 -4.56 4.94 -1.81
N HIS A 15 -4.68 3.71 -2.29
CA HIS A 15 -3.63 2.72 -2.27
C HIS A 15 -3.10 2.50 -3.69
N LEU A 16 -1.90 2.98 -3.93
CA LEU A 16 -1.15 2.88 -5.18
C LEU A 16 0.08 1.99 -4.97
N SER A 17 0.61 1.43 -6.06
CA SER A 17 1.86 0.69 -6.07
C SER A 17 2.44 0.63 -7.49
N ASP A 18 3.71 0.25 -7.61
CA ASP A 18 4.32 -0.13 -8.87
C ASP A 18 4.15 0.95 -9.96
N ILE A 19 4.44 2.21 -9.61
CA ILE A 19 4.33 3.36 -10.51
C ILE A 19 5.45 3.32 -11.54
N HIS A 20 6.65 2.90 -11.13
CA HIS A 20 7.83 2.74 -11.96
C HIS A 20 8.15 3.99 -12.80
N PHE A 21 8.38 5.14 -12.17
CA PHE A 21 8.88 6.33 -12.87
C PHE A 21 10.10 5.97 -13.73
N GLY A 22 10.02 6.27 -15.02
CA GLY A 22 10.91 5.76 -16.07
C GLY A 22 10.26 4.72 -16.98
N ALA A 23 9.11 4.14 -16.56
CA ALA A 23 8.22 3.27 -17.32
C ALA A 23 6.74 3.49 -16.91
N GLN A 24 6.43 4.66 -16.34
CA GLN A 24 5.09 5.03 -15.92
C GLN A 24 4.12 5.13 -17.11
N ASP A 25 2.87 4.84 -16.88
CA ASP A 25 1.80 5.15 -17.82
C ASP A 25 1.29 6.57 -17.54
N THR A 26 1.53 7.48 -18.46
CA THR A 26 1.21 8.91 -18.30
C THR A 26 -0.29 9.14 -18.18
N GLU A 27 -1.10 8.37 -18.91
CA GLU A 27 -2.56 8.51 -18.85
C GLU A 27 -3.09 7.97 -17.53
N ALA A 28 -2.47 6.90 -17.00
CA ALA A 28 -2.80 6.39 -15.68
C ALA A 28 -2.47 7.40 -14.58
N LEU A 29 -1.35 8.11 -14.65
CA LEU A 29 -1.01 9.16 -13.69
C LEU A 29 -2.02 10.32 -13.74
N LYS A 30 -2.37 10.80 -14.92
CA LYS A 30 -3.39 11.85 -15.09
C LYS A 30 -4.75 11.43 -14.54
N ALA A 31 -5.11 10.16 -14.72
CA ALA A 31 -6.32 9.61 -14.17
C ALA A 31 -6.34 9.66 -12.64
N VAL A 32 -5.23 9.29 -11.99
CA VAL A 32 -5.08 9.40 -10.53
C VAL A 32 -5.13 10.86 -10.08
N GLU A 33 -4.46 11.79 -10.78
CA GLU A 33 -4.50 13.23 -10.49
C GLU A 33 -5.94 13.75 -10.48
N SER A 34 -6.69 13.50 -11.57
CA SER A 34 -8.10 13.90 -11.67
C SER A 34 -8.97 13.26 -10.59
N PHE A 35 -8.68 12.00 -10.24
CA PHE A 35 -9.41 11.30 -9.20
C PHE A 35 -9.13 11.91 -7.81
N VAL A 36 -7.87 12.25 -7.50
CA VAL A 36 -7.49 12.91 -6.24
C VAL A 36 -8.20 14.27 -6.10
N GLU A 37 -8.23 15.06 -7.18
CA GLU A 37 -8.94 16.36 -7.19
C GLU A 37 -10.44 16.20 -6.91
N HIS A 38 -11.05 15.13 -7.44
CA HIS A 38 -12.48 14.88 -7.31
C HIS A 38 -12.86 14.37 -5.91
N ILE A 39 -12.18 13.31 -5.42
CA ILE A 39 -12.58 12.65 -4.18
C ILE A 39 -11.96 13.24 -2.92
N LYS A 40 -10.87 14.01 -3.07
CA LYS A 40 -10.12 14.63 -1.98
C LYS A 40 -9.81 13.62 -0.87
N PRO A 41 -8.94 12.62 -1.12
CA PRO A 41 -8.60 11.63 -0.12
C PRO A 41 -7.84 12.26 1.06
N ASP A 42 -7.89 11.63 2.22
CA ASP A 42 -7.12 12.05 3.38
C ASP A 42 -5.62 11.80 3.20
N ALA A 43 -5.27 10.73 2.46
CA ALA A 43 -3.89 10.43 2.12
C ALA A 43 -3.79 9.56 0.84
N VAL A 44 -2.61 9.59 0.21
CA VAL A 44 -2.19 8.67 -0.85
C VAL A 44 -1.06 7.81 -0.32
N LEU A 45 -1.25 6.50 -0.32
CA LEU A 45 -0.27 5.51 0.10
C LEU A 45 0.32 4.81 -1.12
N ILE A 46 1.65 4.73 -1.18
CA ILE A 46 2.38 4.01 -2.21
C ILE A 46 3.12 2.82 -1.61
N ALA A 47 2.70 1.60 -1.97
CA ALA A 47 3.27 0.36 -1.47
C ALA A 47 4.48 -0.12 -2.31
N GLY A 48 5.43 0.78 -2.58
CA GLY A 48 6.72 0.49 -3.21
C GLY A 48 6.74 0.59 -4.73
N ASP A 49 7.96 0.39 -5.27
CA ASP A 49 8.30 0.47 -6.69
C ASP A 49 7.89 1.80 -7.34
N LEU A 50 8.31 2.90 -6.67
CA LEU A 50 8.18 4.25 -7.21
C LEU A 50 8.96 4.42 -8.51
N THR A 51 10.15 3.80 -8.59
CA THR A 51 11.09 3.98 -9.69
C THR A 51 11.24 2.71 -10.51
N GLN A 52 11.67 2.84 -11.77
CA GLN A 52 11.97 1.68 -12.62
C GLN A 52 13.35 1.07 -12.31
N GLY A 53 14.31 1.86 -11.88
CA GLY A 53 15.69 1.39 -11.70
C GLY A 53 16.48 2.17 -10.66
N GLY A 54 15.82 2.86 -9.73
CA GLY A 54 16.45 3.59 -8.64
C GLY A 54 17.32 4.76 -9.11
N ARG A 55 17.01 5.38 -10.26
CA ARG A 55 17.77 6.52 -10.79
C ARG A 55 17.35 7.81 -10.11
N ARG A 56 18.30 8.73 -9.94
CA ARG A 56 18.00 10.05 -9.33
C ARG A 56 16.91 10.82 -10.08
N ALA A 57 16.91 10.75 -11.42
CA ALA A 57 15.89 11.42 -12.23
C ALA A 57 14.49 10.83 -12.00
N GLU A 58 14.40 9.51 -11.86
CA GLU A 58 13.16 8.80 -11.57
C GLU A 58 12.61 9.19 -10.19
N PHE A 59 13.45 9.19 -9.15
CA PHE A 59 13.04 9.66 -7.82
C PHE A 59 12.63 11.13 -7.80
N LYS A 60 13.36 12.00 -8.56
CA LYS A 60 12.99 13.41 -8.66
C LYS A 60 11.62 13.57 -9.31
N ALA A 61 11.35 12.83 -10.38
CA ALA A 61 10.05 12.87 -11.05
C ALA A 61 8.93 12.34 -10.13
N ALA A 62 9.17 11.22 -9.45
CA ALA A 62 8.24 10.66 -8.47
C ALA A 62 7.91 11.67 -7.36
N ARG A 63 8.93 12.31 -6.78
CA ARG A 63 8.73 13.29 -5.72
C ARG A 63 7.93 14.50 -6.19
N LEU A 64 8.26 15.06 -7.36
CA LEU A 64 7.52 16.19 -7.93
C LEU A 64 6.05 15.83 -8.20
N TRP A 65 5.78 14.62 -8.68
CA TRP A 65 4.43 14.15 -8.90
C TRP A 65 3.66 14.00 -7.57
N LEU A 66 4.27 13.39 -6.57
CA LEU A 66 3.66 13.26 -5.24
C LEU A 66 3.36 14.63 -4.62
N ASP A 67 4.30 15.56 -4.71
CA ASP A 67 4.12 16.93 -4.20
C ASP A 67 2.98 17.66 -4.96
N SER A 68 2.79 17.38 -6.26
CA SER A 68 1.73 18.01 -7.08
C SER A 68 0.32 17.51 -6.76
N LEU A 69 0.18 16.35 -6.13
CA LEU A 69 -1.15 15.83 -5.73
C LEU A 69 -1.80 16.68 -4.62
N GLY A 70 -1.02 17.48 -3.90
CA GLY A 70 -1.54 18.38 -2.87
C GLY A 70 -2.21 17.68 -1.69
N VAL A 71 -1.93 16.38 -1.48
CA VAL A 71 -2.47 15.54 -0.42
C VAL A 71 -1.33 14.85 0.33
N GLN A 72 -1.56 14.46 1.58
CA GLN A 72 -0.57 13.72 2.35
C GLN A 72 -0.14 12.44 1.62
N ALA A 73 1.15 12.31 1.32
CA ALA A 73 1.72 11.09 0.77
C ALA A 73 2.33 10.23 1.88
N ILE A 74 2.13 8.91 1.77
CA ILE A 74 2.66 7.87 2.67
C ILE A 74 3.36 6.85 1.76
N VAL A 75 4.67 6.67 1.90
CA VAL A 75 5.45 5.88 0.96
C VAL A 75 6.21 4.76 1.68
N ALA A 76 6.26 3.58 1.06
CA ALA A 76 7.16 2.50 1.43
C ALA A 76 8.06 2.15 0.23
N PRO A 77 9.29 1.64 0.40
CA PRO A 77 10.17 1.26 -0.70
C PRO A 77 9.81 -0.11 -1.28
N GLY A 78 10.09 -0.28 -2.60
CA GLY A 78 10.06 -1.56 -3.28
C GLY A 78 11.44 -2.00 -3.79
N ASN A 79 11.51 -3.13 -4.48
CA ASN A 79 12.77 -3.69 -4.95
C ASN A 79 13.36 -2.91 -6.14
N HIS A 80 12.56 -2.21 -6.93
CA HIS A 80 13.00 -1.32 -7.98
C HIS A 80 13.49 0.03 -7.47
N ASP A 81 13.23 0.38 -6.23
CA ASP A 81 13.74 1.61 -5.60
C ASP A 81 15.22 1.49 -5.17
N THR A 82 15.87 0.41 -5.56
CA THR A 82 17.32 0.20 -5.42
C THR A 82 18.05 0.48 -6.74
N PRO A 83 19.34 0.89 -6.72
CA PRO A 83 20.09 1.17 -7.95
C PRO A 83 20.34 -0.10 -8.78
N VAL A 84 19.52 -0.34 -9.82
CA VAL A 84 19.65 -1.53 -10.67
C VAL A 84 20.93 -1.50 -11.50
N PHE A 85 21.33 -0.31 -11.99
CA PHE A 85 22.46 -0.13 -12.90
C PHE A 85 23.77 0.25 -12.21
N HIS A 86 23.83 0.27 -10.88
CA HIS A 86 25.01 0.67 -10.12
C HIS A 86 25.24 -0.28 -8.95
N LEU A 87 25.82 -1.44 -9.25
CA LEU A 87 26.04 -2.53 -8.29
C LEU A 87 26.74 -2.08 -6.99
N PRO A 88 27.84 -1.27 -7.01
CA PRO A 88 28.46 -0.82 -5.75
C PRO A 88 27.48 -0.10 -4.83
N ALA A 89 26.69 0.82 -5.35
CA ALA A 89 25.69 1.52 -4.54
C ALA A 89 24.57 0.59 -4.06
N ARG A 90 24.17 -0.37 -4.90
CA ARG A 90 23.16 -1.38 -4.54
C ARG A 90 23.63 -2.27 -3.38
N VAL A 91 24.92 -2.57 -3.31
CA VAL A 91 25.51 -3.39 -2.22
C VAL A 91 25.67 -2.57 -0.93
N VAL A 92 26.26 -1.34 -1.04
CA VAL A 92 26.70 -0.58 0.12
C VAL A 92 25.56 0.23 0.76
N ALA A 93 24.73 0.87 -0.08
CA ALA A 93 23.66 1.77 0.40
C ALA A 93 22.47 1.75 -0.56
N PRO A 94 21.74 0.62 -0.65
CA PRO A 94 20.72 0.39 -1.67
C PRO A 94 19.59 1.42 -1.66
N PHE A 95 19.19 1.91 -0.49
CA PHE A 95 18.08 2.84 -0.31
C PHE A 95 18.49 4.29 -0.11
N SER A 96 19.79 4.63 -0.18
CA SER A 96 20.26 6.01 0.07
C SER A 96 19.62 7.08 -0.82
N ARG A 97 19.24 6.73 -2.05
CA ARG A 97 18.50 7.62 -2.95
C ARG A 97 17.05 7.74 -2.54
N TYR A 98 16.41 6.61 -2.24
CA TYR A 98 15.06 6.58 -1.71
C TYR A 98 14.94 7.45 -0.45
N ASP A 99 15.78 7.21 0.56
CA ASP A 99 15.79 7.95 1.83
C ASP A 99 15.93 9.45 1.62
N ARG A 100 16.79 9.85 0.66
CA ARG A 100 17.02 11.25 0.35
C ARG A 100 15.80 11.93 -0.28
N PHE A 101 15.15 11.29 -1.26
CA PHE A 101 14.05 11.89 -2.01
C PHE A 101 12.70 11.76 -1.31
N MET A 102 12.50 10.69 -0.54
CA MET A 102 11.24 10.41 0.18
C MET A 102 11.26 10.90 1.63
N LYS A 103 12.30 11.63 2.02
CA LYS A 103 12.38 12.23 3.36
C LYS A 103 11.12 13.04 3.66
N GLY A 104 10.50 12.75 4.82
CA GLY A 104 9.30 13.43 5.32
C GLY A 104 7.96 12.85 4.82
N ILE A 105 8.00 11.85 3.92
CA ILE A 105 6.81 11.12 3.47
C ILE A 105 6.97 9.59 3.56
N ASP A 106 8.17 9.13 3.89
CA ASP A 106 8.45 7.71 4.14
C ASP A 106 7.77 7.24 5.43
N ALA A 107 7.06 6.13 5.37
CA ALA A 107 6.37 5.54 6.51
C ALA A 107 7.20 4.45 7.23
N VAL A 108 8.37 4.08 6.69
CA VAL A 108 9.26 3.12 7.36
C VAL A 108 9.84 3.75 8.63
N GLY A 109 9.71 3.04 9.74
CA GLY A 109 10.17 3.54 11.04
C GLY A 109 9.29 4.63 11.66
N GLN A 110 8.12 4.93 11.10
CA GLN A 110 7.19 5.94 11.59
C GLN A 110 5.78 5.37 11.81
N LEU A 111 5.00 6.09 12.63
CA LEU A 111 3.55 5.90 12.74
C LEU A 111 2.86 7.06 12.02
N VAL A 112 1.95 6.73 11.13
CA VAL A 112 1.04 7.70 10.50
C VAL A 112 -0.36 7.46 11.02
N GLU A 113 -1.02 8.51 11.49
CA GLU A 113 -2.39 8.45 11.99
C GLU A 113 -3.31 9.32 11.13
N LEU A 114 -4.45 8.76 10.72
CA LEU A 114 -5.50 9.45 9.99
C LEU A 114 -6.82 9.38 10.76
N GLY A 115 -7.73 10.32 10.47
CA GLY A 115 -9.04 10.32 11.09
C GLY A 115 -9.01 10.42 12.63
N GLY A 116 -8.03 11.16 13.20
CA GLY A 116 -7.87 11.28 14.65
C GLY A 116 -7.51 9.96 15.33
N GLY A 117 -6.67 9.14 14.71
CA GLY A 117 -6.20 7.86 15.21
C GLY A 117 -7.10 6.67 14.86
N LEU A 118 -8.17 6.88 14.09
CA LEU A 118 -9.02 5.80 13.59
C LEU A 118 -8.24 4.84 12.68
N VAL A 119 -7.32 5.36 11.88
CA VAL A 119 -6.44 4.57 11.01
C VAL A 119 -5.00 4.82 11.43
N ARG A 120 -4.29 3.75 11.75
CA ARG A 120 -2.90 3.73 12.18
C ARG A 120 -2.10 2.93 11.16
N ILE A 121 -1.09 3.56 10.56
CA ILE A 121 -0.29 2.99 9.48
C ILE A 121 1.18 3.00 9.88
N SER A 122 1.86 1.86 9.73
CA SER A 122 3.31 1.76 9.80
C SER A 122 3.82 0.89 8.66
N ALA A 123 5.02 1.16 8.19
CA ALA A 123 5.62 0.43 7.07
C ALA A 123 6.91 -0.25 7.48
N ILE A 124 7.22 -1.35 6.78
CA ILE A 124 8.50 -2.03 6.82
C ILE A 124 9.09 -2.14 5.41
N ASN A 125 10.42 -2.13 5.34
CA ASN A 125 11.11 -2.37 4.09
C ASN A 125 11.28 -3.88 3.85
N SER A 126 10.51 -4.44 2.93
CA SER A 126 10.59 -5.84 2.53
C SER A 126 11.56 -6.09 1.37
N ALA A 127 12.14 -5.04 0.77
CA ALA A 127 13.12 -5.15 -0.30
C ALA A 127 14.56 -5.21 0.25
N ARG A 128 15.46 -5.75 -0.54
CA ARG A 128 16.90 -5.83 -0.22
C ARG A 128 17.72 -5.40 -1.45
N GLY A 129 18.85 -4.76 -1.22
CA GLY A 129 19.77 -4.39 -2.29
C GLY A 129 20.35 -5.64 -2.96
N VAL A 130 20.88 -6.54 -2.13
CA VAL A 130 21.40 -7.85 -2.51
C VAL A 130 20.96 -8.90 -1.51
N GLN A 131 20.87 -10.12 -1.94
CA GLN A 131 20.55 -11.27 -1.10
C GLN A 131 21.19 -12.53 -1.65
N GLY A 132 21.37 -13.55 -0.81
CA GLY A 132 21.95 -14.84 -1.19
C GLY A 132 21.00 -15.74 -2.02
N ARG A 133 20.12 -15.15 -2.80
CA ARG A 133 19.15 -15.82 -3.69
C ARG A 133 19.41 -15.37 -5.12
N ILE A 134 19.04 -16.24 -6.09
CA ILE A 134 19.17 -15.93 -7.51
C ILE A 134 18.28 -14.76 -7.90
N ASN A 135 17.05 -14.73 -7.38
CA ASN A 135 16.10 -13.66 -7.64
C ASN A 135 16.20 -12.58 -6.54
N TRP A 136 16.78 -11.44 -6.86
CA TRP A 136 16.92 -10.30 -5.95
C TRP A 136 15.64 -9.45 -5.85
N ALA A 137 14.62 -9.76 -6.65
CA ALA A 137 13.32 -9.13 -6.56
C ALA A 137 12.42 -9.77 -5.49
N ASP A 138 12.80 -10.93 -4.91
CA ASP A 138 12.02 -11.56 -3.86
C ASP A 138 12.07 -10.78 -2.55
N GLY A 139 10.98 -10.81 -1.79
CA GLY A 139 10.88 -10.15 -0.50
C GLY A 139 11.64 -10.85 0.61
N VAL A 140 12.10 -10.07 1.59
CA VAL A 140 12.69 -10.57 2.85
C VAL A 140 12.20 -9.71 4.00
N ILE A 141 11.51 -10.29 4.95
CA ILE A 141 11.08 -9.58 6.15
C ILE A 141 12.20 -9.61 7.21
N ASP A 142 12.58 -8.43 7.69
CA ASP A 142 13.32 -8.29 8.92
C ASP A 142 12.34 -8.37 10.08
N LEU A 143 12.53 -9.33 10.96
CA LEU A 143 11.59 -9.54 12.07
C LEU A 143 11.78 -8.52 13.20
N GLY A 144 12.95 -7.88 13.28
CA GLY A 144 13.18 -6.78 14.21
C GLY A 144 12.46 -5.51 13.75
N ASP A 145 12.65 -5.12 12.47
CA ASP A 145 11.93 -3.99 11.88
C ASP A 145 10.40 -4.19 11.95
N LEU A 146 9.95 -5.45 11.78
CA LEU A 146 8.53 -5.79 11.91
C LEU A 146 8.05 -5.59 13.35
N ASP A 147 8.77 -6.09 14.37
CA ASP A 147 8.37 -5.95 15.75
C ASP A 147 8.27 -4.47 16.16
N GLU A 148 9.23 -3.65 15.74
CA GLU A 148 9.17 -2.20 15.95
C GLU A 148 7.96 -1.53 15.26
N ALA A 149 7.61 -1.97 14.05
CA ALA A 149 6.43 -1.46 13.36
C ALA A 149 5.13 -1.87 14.06
N LEU A 150 5.06 -3.10 14.58
CA LEU A 150 3.93 -3.61 15.35
C LEU A 150 3.77 -2.86 16.69
N ASP A 151 4.87 -2.55 17.35
CA ASP A 151 4.87 -1.74 18.57
C ASP A 151 4.34 -0.32 18.32
N ARG A 152 4.72 0.29 17.17
CA ARG A 152 4.15 1.59 16.76
C ARG A 152 2.65 1.51 16.46
N LEU A 153 2.18 0.41 15.86
CA LEU A 153 0.76 0.20 15.59
C LEU A 153 -0.04 -0.07 16.85
N ALA A 154 0.59 -0.57 17.90
CA ALA A 154 -0.06 -0.79 19.18
C ALA A 154 -0.56 0.54 19.79
N GLY A 155 -1.54 0.46 20.66
CA GLY A 155 -2.17 1.65 21.24
C GLY A 155 -3.21 2.32 20.34
N GLY A 156 -3.55 3.58 20.65
CA GLY A 156 -4.64 4.31 20.02
C GLY A 156 -6.03 3.88 20.51
N PRO A 157 -7.09 4.37 19.88
CA PRO A 157 -8.46 3.98 20.18
C PRO A 157 -8.69 2.47 20.01
N ASP A 158 -9.59 1.89 20.80
CA ASP A 158 -9.92 0.46 20.72
C ASP A 158 -10.44 0.06 19.33
N ASN A 159 -11.10 0.99 18.64
CA ASN A 159 -11.60 0.82 17.29
C ASN A 159 -10.63 1.32 16.21
N ALA A 160 -9.34 1.54 16.52
CA ALA A 160 -8.36 1.91 15.50
C ALA A 160 -8.07 0.76 14.53
N TRP A 161 -8.07 1.02 13.24
CA TRP A 161 -7.62 0.10 12.22
C TRP A 161 -6.09 0.12 12.15
N ARG A 162 -5.46 -1.04 12.32
CA ARG A 162 -4.02 -1.21 12.30
C ARG A 162 -3.60 -1.77 10.96
N ILE A 163 -2.87 -0.98 10.19
CA ILE A 163 -2.48 -1.28 8.82
C ILE A 163 -0.95 -1.35 8.75
N LEU A 164 -0.45 -2.52 8.36
CA LEU A 164 0.96 -2.70 8.01
C LEU A 164 1.13 -2.50 6.51
N VAL A 165 2.20 -1.81 6.10
CA VAL A 165 2.55 -1.63 4.70
C VAL A 165 3.90 -2.29 4.41
N CYS A 166 3.96 -3.08 3.35
CA CYS A 166 5.22 -3.56 2.78
C CYS A 166 5.02 -3.82 1.27
N HIS A 167 6.09 -3.74 0.50
CA HIS A 167 5.97 -3.92 -0.95
C HIS A 167 5.61 -5.36 -1.34
N HIS A 168 6.33 -6.33 -0.80
CA HIS A 168 6.13 -7.75 -1.15
C HIS A 168 4.99 -8.36 -0.33
N PRO A 169 4.04 -9.07 -0.97
CA PRO A 169 3.02 -9.84 -0.25
C PRO A 169 3.64 -10.86 0.71
N LEU A 170 3.06 -10.99 1.89
CA LEU A 170 3.53 -11.92 2.93
C LEU A 170 3.00 -13.36 2.73
N ALA A 171 1.86 -13.48 2.05
CA ALA A 171 1.31 -14.74 1.57
C ALA A 171 1.04 -14.64 0.07
N GLU A 172 1.10 -15.76 -0.62
CA GLU A 172 0.75 -15.85 -2.03
C GLU A 172 -0.77 -15.61 -2.20
N PRO A 173 -1.18 -14.58 -2.96
CA PRO A 173 -2.59 -14.41 -3.31
C PRO A 173 -3.00 -15.53 -4.26
N GLY A 174 -4.12 -16.22 -3.97
CA GLY A 174 -4.56 -17.40 -4.69
C GLY A 174 -4.83 -17.24 -6.21
N HIS A 175 -4.74 -16.00 -6.72
CA HIS A 175 -4.92 -15.65 -8.13
C HIS A 175 -3.65 -15.08 -8.77
N SER A 176 -2.54 -15.06 -8.05
CA SER A 176 -1.27 -14.53 -8.59
C SER A 176 -0.73 -15.43 -9.69
N ARG A 177 -0.36 -14.84 -10.83
CA ARG A 177 0.38 -15.52 -11.90
C ARG A 177 1.88 -15.58 -11.63
N ILE A 178 2.32 -14.97 -10.54
CA ILE A 178 3.71 -14.90 -10.11
C ILE A 178 3.78 -15.57 -8.76
N ALA A 179 4.71 -16.52 -8.64
CA ALA A 179 5.03 -17.07 -7.35
C ALA A 179 5.56 -15.97 -6.42
N VAL A 180 4.96 -15.84 -5.27
CA VAL A 180 5.39 -14.91 -4.22
C VAL A 180 6.17 -15.74 -3.19
N ASP A 181 7.47 -15.46 -3.08
CA ASP A 181 8.34 -16.11 -2.10
C ASP A 181 8.99 -15.05 -1.19
N THR A 182 8.18 -14.50 -0.29
CA THR A 182 8.68 -13.56 0.71
C THR A 182 9.24 -14.34 1.89
N LYS A 183 10.58 -14.32 2.02
CA LYS A 183 11.28 -14.98 3.13
C LYS A 183 10.78 -14.46 4.47
N ARG A 184 10.45 -15.36 5.39
CA ARG A 184 9.83 -15.09 6.71
C ARG A 184 8.41 -14.52 6.65
N GLY A 185 7.74 -14.51 5.47
CA GLY A 185 6.36 -14.03 5.34
C GLY A 185 5.39 -14.72 6.30
N GLY A 186 5.44 -16.05 6.42
CA GLY A 186 4.60 -16.81 7.33
C GLY A 186 4.82 -16.45 8.81
N HIS A 187 6.07 -16.21 9.24
CA HIS A 187 6.36 -15.73 10.60
C HIS A 187 5.84 -14.31 10.82
N ALA A 188 5.97 -13.45 9.80
CA ALA A 188 5.44 -12.10 9.86
C ALA A 188 3.91 -12.10 10.03
N LEU A 189 3.20 -12.94 9.29
CA LEU A 189 1.74 -13.07 9.41
C LEU A 189 1.31 -13.50 10.81
N GLN A 190 2.03 -14.44 11.43
CA GLN A 190 1.75 -14.86 12.82
C GLN A 190 1.91 -13.70 13.81
N ARG A 191 2.99 -12.90 13.68
CA ARG A 191 3.23 -11.72 14.52
C ARG A 191 2.20 -10.63 14.30
N CYS A 192 1.85 -10.34 13.04
CA CYS A 192 0.79 -9.39 12.69
C CYS A 192 -0.55 -9.78 13.33
N SER A 193 -0.92 -11.06 13.24
CA SER A 193 -2.15 -11.55 13.87
C SER A 193 -2.13 -11.40 15.40
N ALA A 194 -1.02 -11.73 16.04
CA ALA A 194 -0.85 -11.58 17.48
C ALA A 194 -0.91 -10.12 17.95
N ALA A 195 -0.38 -9.18 17.15
CA ALA A 195 -0.38 -7.75 17.42
C ALA A 195 -1.70 -7.06 17.02
N GLY A 196 -2.66 -7.78 16.44
CA GLY A 196 -3.96 -7.24 16.07
C GLY A 196 -3.94 -6.36 14.83
N VAL A 197 -3.06 -6.63 13.86
CA VAL A 197 -3.09 -6.01 12.54
C VAL A 197 -4.39 -6.42 11.83
N ASP A 198 -5.09 -5.46 11.23
CA ASP A 198 -6.34 -5.68 10.53
C ASP A 198 -6.11 -5.87 9.02
N ALA A 199 -5.17 -5.10 8.44
CA ALA A 199 -4.85 -5.18 7.02
C ALA A 199 -3.35 -5.05 6.75
N ILE A 200 -2.90 -5.71 5.66
CA ILE A 200 -1.55 -5.60 5.12
C ILE A 200 -1.67 -5.09 3.69
N LEU A 201 -1.12 -3.90 3.41
CA LEU A 201 -1.16 -3.31 2.08
C LEU A 201 0.16 -3.57 1.34
N THR A 202 0.05 -4.07 0.10
CA THR A 202 1.20 -4.53 -0.70
C THR A 202 1.09 -4.09 -2.16
N GLY A 203 2.18 -4.30 -2.91
CA GLY A 203 2.26 -4.14 -4.36
C GLY A 203 2.87 -5.38 -5.01
N HIS A 204 3.89 -5.17 -5.86
CA HIS A 204 4.78 -6.17 -6.45
C HIS A 204 4.17 -7.04 -7.56
N ILE A 205 2.97 -7.54 -7.39
CA ILE A 205 2.37 -8.45 -8.38
C ILE A 205 1.70 -7.73 -9.55
N HIS A 206 1.56 -6.41 -9.48
CA HIS A 206 0.96 -5.53 -10.48
C HIS A 206 -0.55 -5.76 -10.72
N ASP A 207 -1.18 -6.63 -9.96
CA ASP A 207 -2.61 -6.90 -10.01
C ASP A 207 -3.24 -6.56 -8.66
N ALA A 208 -4.41 -5.91 -8.68
CA ALA A 208 -5.14 -5.61 -7.46
C ALA A 208 -5.84 -6.86 -6.92
N PHE A 209 -5.79 -7.05 -5.60
CA PHE A 209 -6.41 -8.19 -4.93
C PHE A 209 -6.79 -7.89 -3.48
N ALA A 210 -7.67 -8.71 -2.94
CA ALA A 210 -7.89 -8.85 -1.50
C ALA A 210 -7.85 -10.35 -1.15
N HIS A 211 -6.99 -10.71 -0.23
CA HIS A 211 -6.75 -12.09 0.19
C HIS A 211 -6.94 -12.22 1.71
N PRO A 212 -8.02 -12.87 2.17
CA PRO A 212 -8.22 -13.12 3.60
C PRO A 212 -7.12 -14.04 4.15
N ILE A 213 -6.50 -13.61 5.24
CA ILE A 213 -5.45 -14.37 5.94
C ILE A 213 -5.99 -14.89 7.25
N LYS A 214 -5.87 -16.19 7.44
CA LYS A 214 -6.13 -16.88 8.72
C LYS A 214 -4.79 -17.25 9.35
N ALA A 215 -4.28 -16.40 10.21
CA ALA A 215 -3.08 -16.66 10.99
C ALA A 215 -3.40 -16.45 12.47
N GLY A 216 -3.39 -17.50 13.27
CA GLY A 216 -3.77 -17.39 14.67
C GLY A 216 -5.28 -17.24 14.89
N ARG A 217 -5.65 -16.41 15.87
CA ARG A 217 -7.07 -16.26 16.31
C ARG A 217 -7.81 -15.11 15.60
N ARG A 218 -7.10 -14.18 14.96
CA ARG A 218 -7.70 -13.00 14.33
C ARG A 218 -7.61 -13.09 12.82
N ALA A 219 -8.72 -12.83 12.15
CA ALA A 219 -8.74 -12.67 10.71
C ALA A 219 -8.12 -11.31 10.35
N MET A 220 -7.30 -11.28 9.32
CA MET A 220 -6.78 -10.08 8.69
C MET A 220 -6.89 -10.23 7.17
N VAL A 221 -6.72 -9.14 6.44
CA VAL A 221 -6.73 -9.15 4.98
C VAL A 221 -5.41 -8.64 4.44
N GLN A 222 -4.85 -9.30 3.45
CA GLN A 222 -3.77 -8.78 2.62
C GLN A 222 -4.37 -8.21 1.34
N MET A 223 -4.09 -6.94 1.06
CA MET A 223 -4.62 -6.22 -0.09
C MET A 223 -3.47 -5.74 -0.96
N GLY A 224 -3.56 -6.01 -2.26
CA GLY A 224 -2.63 -5.49 -3.25
C GLY A 224 -3.27 -4.41 -4.09
N SER A 225 -2.46 -3.45 -4.52
CA SER A 225 -2.81 -2.49 -5.56
C SER A 225 -2.29 -2.97 -6.92
N GLY A 226 -2.92 -2.51 -8.00
CA GLY A 226 -2.40 -2.70 -9.34
C GLY A 226 -1.22 -1.79 -9.65
N THR A 227 -0.79 -1.77 -10.91
CA THR A 227 0.31 -0.92 -11.38
C THR A 227 -0.20 0.30 -12.13
N LEU A 228 0.53 1.42 -12.04
CA LEU A 228 0.35 2.61 -12.87
C LEU A 228 1.45 2.76 -13.92
N SER A 229 2.06 1.65 -14.31
CA SER A 229 3.14 1.60 -15.29
C SER A 229 2.73 0.87 -16.56
N THR A 230 3.56 1.01 -17.59
CA THR A 230 3.42 0.24 -18.85
C THR A 230 3.81 -1.24 -18.70
N ARG A 231 4.26 -1.65 -17.50
CA ARG A 231 4.66 -3.04 -17.17
C ARG A 231 3.44 -3.86 -16.74
N LEU A 232 2.43 -3.91 -17.59
CA LEU A 232 1.22 -4.68 -17.34
C LEU A 232 1.50 -6.18 -17.32
N ARG A 233 0.76 -6.91 -16.49
CA ARG A 233 0.81 -8.38 -16.42
C ARG A 233 -0.49 -9.00 -16.90
N ALA A 234 -1.50 -9.08 -16.05
CA ALA A 234 -2.78 -9.69 -16.39
C ALA A 234 -3.90 -8.66 -16.56
N THR A 235 -3.81 -7.55 -15.83
CA THR A 235 -4.85 -6.53 -15.76
C THR A 235 -4.39 -5.21 -16.39
N ARG A 236 -5.32 -4.31 -16.63
CA ARG A 236 -5.05 -2.93 -17.03
C ARG A 236 -4.45 -2.15 -15.86
N PRO A 237 -3.89 -0.94 -16.10
CA PRO A 237 -3.49 -0.07 -15.02
C PRO A 237 -4.65 0.11 -14.04
N SER A 238 -4.34 0.01 -12.77
CA SER A 238 -5.37 0.11 -11.73
C SER A 238 -4.77 0.54 -10.40
N PHE A 239 -5.61 1.07 -9.54
CA PHE A 239 -5.31 1.43 -8.16
C PHE A 239 -6.49 1.08 -7.26
N CYS A 240 -6.33 1.23 -5.94
CA CYS A 240 -7.39 0.93 -5.00
C CYS A 240 -7.76 2.17 -4.19
N VAL A 241 -9.03 2.23 -3.79
CA VAL A 241 -9.52 3.16 -2.78
C VAL A 241 -9.93 2.37 -1.56
N LEU A 242 -9.47 2.80 -0.39
CA LEU A 242 -9.92 2.26 0.88
C LEU A 242 -10.81 3.29 1.56
N LEU A 243 -12.04 2.90 1.89
CA LEU A 243 -12.93 3.67 2.74
C LEU A 243 -13.01 3.00 4.09
N ILE A 244 -12.72 3.76 5.14
CA ILE A 244 -12.50 3.21 6.47
C ILE A 244 -13.31 4.04 7.47
N ASP A 245 -14.30 3.42 8.09
CA ASP A 245 -15.05 3.97 9.22
C ASP A 245 -14.74 3.21 10.53
N GLY A 246 -15.50 3.44 11.58
CA GLY A 246 -15.31 2.78 12.87
C GLY A 246 -15.59 1.26 12.85
N GLU A 247 -16.32 0.76 11.88
CA GLU A 247 -16.80 -0.63 11.81
C GLU A 247 -16.36 -1.36 10.54
N HIS A 248 -16.12 -0.64 9.44
CA HIS A 248 -15.86 -1.21 8.13
C HIS A 248 -14.60 -0.64 7.49
N MET A 249 -13.88 -1.49 6.77
CA MET A 249 -12.87 -1.13 5.80
C MET A 249 -13.25 -1.75 4.47
N VAL A 250 -13.41 -0.94 3.45
CA VAL A 250 -13.81 -1.41 2.12
C VAL A 250 -12.75 -1.05 1.11
N GLN A 251 -12.35 -2.01 0.28
CA GLN A 251 -11.46 -1.82 -0.85
C GLN A 251 -12.27 -1.82 -2.14
N GLU A 252 -12.15 -0.76 -2.91
CA GLU A 252 -12.60 -0.69 -4.30
C GLU A 252 -11.42 -0.67 -5.26
N ILE A 253 -11.52 -1.41 -6.35
CA ILE A 253 -10.51 -1.46 -7.40
C ILE A 253 -10.94 -0.54 -8.54
N CYS A 254 -10.11 0.44 -8.84
CA CYS A 254 -10.31 1.42 -9.89
C CYS A 254 -9.44 1.06 -11.09
N THR A 255 -10.04 0.65 -12.19
CA THR A 255 -9.36 0.30 -13.44
C THR A 255 -9.34 1.48 -14.40
N ILE A 256 -8.21 1.70 -15.05
CA ILE A 256 -8.03 2.80 -16.00
C ILE A 256 -8.14 2.26 -17.42
N ASP A 257 -9.06 2.82 -18.21
CA ASP A 257 -9.23 2.48 -19.62
C ASP A 257 -8.53 3.51 -20.53
N ARG A 258 -8.24 3.12 -21.79
CA ARG A 258 -7.64 3.98 -22.82
C ARG A 258 -8.52 5.17 -23.23
N ASN A 259 -9.82 5.12 -22.95
CA ASN A 259 -10.79 6.17 -23.23
C ASN A 259 -11.03 7.11 -22.05
N GLY A 260 -10.18 7.07 -21.02
CA GLY A 260 -10.37 7.78 -19.76
C GLY A 260 -10.85 6.83 -18.67
N LEU A 261 -10.99 7.34 -17.49
CA LEU A 261 -11.35 6.63 -16.28
C LEU A 261 -12.62 5.80 -16.41
N GLU A 262 -12.52 4.46 -16.44
CA GLU A 262 -13.51 3.66 -15.74
C GLU A 262 -13.23 3.77 -14.24
N ILE A 263 -13.56 4.93 -13.71
CA ILE A 263 -13.50 5.15 -12.27
C ILE A 263 -14.46 4.17 -11.62
N CYS A 264 -14.05 3.65 -10.48
CA CYS A 264 -14.87 2.90 -9.54
C CYS A 264 -16.34 3.24 -9.74
N ARG A 265 -17.09 2.35 -10.35
CA ARG A 265 -18.52 2.55 -10.57
C ARG A 265 -19.13 2.64 -9.17
N ASN A 266 -19.85 3.75 -8.89
CA ASN A 266 -20.56 4.04 -7.66
C ASN A 266 -19.72 4.49 -6.46
N TYR A 267 -18.83 5.45 -6.67
CA TYR A 267 -18.22 6.18 -5.58
C TYR A 267 -19.20 7.19 -4.96
N ASP A 268 -20.31 6.71 -4.46
CA ASP A 268 -21.23 7.47 -3.63
C ASP A 268 -21.10 6.96 -2.19
N SER A 269 -20.52 7.78 -1.30
CA SER A 269 -20.21 7.41 0.08
C SER A 269 -21.41 6.88 0.87
N LEU A 270 -22.62 7.22 0.49
CA LEU A 270 -23.87 6.76 1.13
C LEU A 270 -24.32 5.39 0.61
N ALA A 271 -24.09 5.08 -0.68
CA ALA A 271 -24.39 3.78 -1.25
C ALA A 271 -23.43 2.71 -0.74
N PHE A 272 -22.24 3.09 -0.33
CA PHE A 272 -21.17 2.24 0.14
C PHE A 272 -21.49 1.53 1.46
N LEU A 273 -22.16 2.21 2.37
CA LEU A 273 -22.61 1.66 3.65
C LEU A 273 -23.85 0.75 3.53
N SER A 274 -24.52 0.75 2.36
CA SER A 274 -25.74 -0.03 2.12
C SER A 274 -25.54 -1.44 1.53
N GLY A 275 -24.29 -1.88 1.35
CA GLY A 275 -23.98 -3.29 1.00
C GLY A 275 -24.21 -3.68 -0.46
N THR A 276 -24.34 -2.72 -1.40
CA THR A 276 -24.63 -3.00 -2.82
C THR A 276 -23.39 -2.99 -3.72
N HIS A 277 -22.18 -3.10 -3.17
CA HIS A 277 -20.92 -2.96 -3.91
C HIS A 277 -20.19 -4.26 -4.18
N ALA A 278 -19.49 -4.29 -5.33
CA ALA A 278 -18.62 -5.38 -5.75
C ALA A 278 -17.22 -5.36 -5.10
N GLY A 279 -17.03 -4.57 -4.04
CA GLY A 279 -15.76 -4.44 -3.32
C GLY A 279 -15.60 -5.48 -2.19
N THR A 280 -14.36 -5.65 -1.73
CA THR A 280 -14.08 -6.47 -0.54
C THR A 280 -14.36 -5.67 0.71
N VAL A 281 -15.26 -6.15 1.55
CA VAL A 281 -15.62 -5.54 2.84
C VAL A 281 -14.99 -6.35 3.97
N LEU A 282 -14.21 -5.69 4.80
CA LEU A 282 -13.74 -6.21 6.08
C LEU A 282 -14.58 -5.57 7.19
N GLN A 283 -15.35 -6.38 7.90
CA GLN A 283 -16.11 -5.95 9.07
C GLN A 283 -15.42 -6.44 10.34
N ARG A 284 -15.35 -5.58 11.37
CA ARG A 284 -14.84 -5.98 12.68
C ARG A 284 -15.80 -6.99 13.33
N ALA A 285 -15.24 -8.08 13.81
CA ALA A 285 -15.94 -8.94 14.77
C ALA A 285 -16.12 -8.13 16.07
N ARG A 286 -17.37 -8.00 16.51
CA ARG A 286 -17.74 -7.41 17.80
C ARG A 286 -17.25 -8.26 18.97
#